data_11fc9f5a1e7f82b518a2f2e71187e22e
#
_entry.id   11fc9f5a1e7f82b518a2f2e71187e22e
#
_cell.length_a   1.000
_cell.length_b   1.000
_cell.length_c   1.000
_cell.angle_alpha   90.00
_cell.angle_beta   90.00
_cell.angle_gamma   90.00
#
_symmetry.space_group_name_H-M   'P 1'
#
loop_
_entity.id
_entity.type
_entity.pdbx_description
1 polymer ?
#
loop_
_entity_poly.entity_id
_entity_poly.type
_entity_poly.pdbx_seq_one_letter_code
_entity_poly.pdbx_strand_id
1 'polypeptide(L)'
;RNIGSLRQRTVYRAFCILLYNVGNVLMKKIAILGSTGSIGTQALDIVKRNRDRFRISALTCGRQTELLVQQIREFQPEIVCVEREEDAIELKEEFPKTDIFWGKQGLKQTAALADCDMVLNALVGMRGLEPTLSAIRAGRDIALANKETLVAGGEIVMKAASENEIRIIPVDSEHSAIFQALQGNQGQEIRRIILTASGGPFRGYTLSQLSR
;
A
#
# COMPACT_ATOMS: atom_id res chain seq x y z
N ARG A 1 9.44 -25.32 -4.88
CA ARG A 1 8.57 -24.25 -5.42
C ARG A 1 9.27 -22.95 -5.16
N ASN A 2 9.83 -22.34 -6.21
CA ASN A 2 10.68 -21.14 -6.15
C ASN A 2 9.80 -19.94 -5.75
N ILE A 3 9.88 -19.53 -4.49
CA ILE A 3 9.24 -18.30 -4.00
C ILE A 3 10.19 -17.18 -4.41
N GLY A 4 9.75 -16.33 -5.34
CA GLY A 4 10.52 -15.25 -5.96
C GLY A 4 11.29 -14.33 -5.01
N SER A 5 11.90 -13.28 -5.54
CA SER A 5 12.83 -12.38 -4.83
C SER A 5 12.36 -11.98 -3.42
N LEU A 6 13.30 -11.60 -2.55
CA LEU A 6 13.02 -11.16 -1.15
C LEU A 6 11.86 -10.14 -1.07
N ARG A 7 11.73 -9.27 -2.08
CA ARG A 7 10.65 -8.26 -2.17
C ARG A 7 9.26 -8.88 -2.37
N GLN A 8 9.14 -9.90 -3.22
CA GLN A 8 7.87 -10.63 -3.38
C GLN A 8 7.43 -11.31 -2.08
N ARG A 9 8.37 -11.80 -1.28
CA ARG A 9 8.08 -12.39 0.03
C ARG A 9 7.52 -11.37 1.01
N THR A 10 7.94 -10.12 0.97
CA THR A 10 7.49 -9.08 1.92
C THR A 10 6.05 -8.64 1.61
N VAL A 11 5.73 -8.38 0.35
CA VAL A 11 4.35 -8.07 -0.06
C VAL A 11 3.44 -9.28 0.24
N TYR A 12 3.86 -10.49 -0.12
CA TYR A 12 3.11 -11.73 0.18
C TYR A 12 2.84 -11.90 1.68
N ARG A 13 3.84 -11.63 2.53
CA ARG A 13 3.70 -11.75 3.99
C ARG A 13 2.77 -10.70 4.58
N ALA A 14 2.81 -9.45 4.11
CA ALA A 14 1.85 -8.44 4.51
C ALA A 14 0.41 -8.87 4.16
N PHE A 15 0.19 -9.41 2.97
CA PHE A 15 -1.09 -10.01 2.59
C PHE A 15 -1.45 -11.25 3.42
N CYS A 16 -0.47 -12.09 3.81
CA CYS A 16 -0.72 -13.20 4.72
C CYS A 16 -1.18 -12.75 6.11
N ILE A 17 -0.63 -11.65 6.64
CA ILE A 17 -1.06 -11.08 7.93
C ILE A 17 -2.53 -10.63 7.85
N LEU A 18 -2.94 -10.09 6.70
CA LEU A 18 -4.34 -9.77 6.41
C LEU A 18 -5.23 -11.01 6.44
N LEU A 19 -4.71 -12.15 5.98
CA LEU A 19 -5.42 -13.42 5.93
C LEU A 19 -5.54 -14.09 7.29
N TYR A 20 -4.51 -13.97 8.16
CA TYR A 20 -4.46 -14.67 9.46
C TYR A 20 -5.38 -14.07 10.53
N ASN A 21 -5.73 -12.78 10.41
CA ASN A 21 -6.54 -12.10 11.42
C ASN A 21 -8.05 -12.16 11.19
N VAL A 22 -8.54 -13.04 10.29
CA VAL A 22 -9.98 -13.12 10.01
C VAL A 22 -10.46 -14.57 10.06
N GLY A 23 -11.04 -14.95 11.19
CA GLY A 23 -11.64 -16.27 11.41
C GLY A 23 -12.90 -16.60 10.59
N ASN A 24 -13.32 -15.74 9.67
CA ASN A 24 -14.34 -15.99 8.65
C ASN A 24 -13.87 -15.42 7.31
N VAL A 25 -13.85 -16.27 6.29
CA VAL A 25 -13.35 -15.94 4.94
C VAL A 25 -14.39 -15.08 4.20
N LEU A 26 -14.56 -13.83 4.61
CA LEU A 26 -15.18 -12.83 3.75
C LEU A 26 -14.13 -12.33 2.75
N MET A 27 -14.52 -12.25 1.47
CA MET A 27 -13.67 -11.70 0.41
C MET A 27 -13.26 -10.27 0.77
N LYS A 28 -11.94 -10.02 0.84
CA LYS A 28 -11.39 -8.70 1.17
C LYS A 28 -11.28 -7.83 -0.07
N LYS A 29 -11.85 -6.64 0.01
CA LYS A 29 -11.74 -5.62 -1.03
C LYS A 29 -10.54 -4.72 -0.78
N ILE A 30 -9.73 -4.51 -1.80
CA ILE A 30 -8.46 -3.76 -1.71
C ILE A 30 -8.44 -2.65 -2.76
N ALA A 31 -8.11 -1.43 -2.33
CA ALA A 31 -7.73 -0.35 -3.21
C ALA A 31 -6.20 -0.25 -3.27
N ILE A 32 -5.61 -0.11 -4.46
CA ILE A 32 -4.16 -0.01 -4.64
C ILE A 32 -3.80 1.36 -5.20
N LEU A 33 -3.13 2.17 -4.41
CA LEU A 33 -2.56 3.44 -4.83
C LEU A 33 -1.16 3.20 -5.39
N GLY A 34 -0.98 3.42 -6.71
CA GLY A 34 0.27 3.11 -7.42
C GLY A 34 0.35 1.67 -7.92
N SER A 35 -0.70 1.18 -8.56
CA SER A 35 -0.84 -0.22 -9.01
C SER A 35 0.18 -0.63 -10.08
N THR A 36 0.67 0.31 -10.88
CA THR A 36 1.66 0.06 -11.94
C THR A 36 3.12 0.07 -11.45
N GLY A 37 3.34 0.46 -10.19
CA GLY A 37 4.65 0.41 -9.55
C GLY A 37 5.07 -1.00 -9.12
N SER A 38 6.33 -1.15 -8.69
CA SER A 38 6.91 -2.45 -8.30
C SER A 38 6.11 -3.17 -7.20
N ILE A 39 5.64 -2.46 -6.19
CA ILE A 39 4.85 -3.05 -5.09
C ILE A 39 3.41 -3.31 -5.56
N GLY A 40 2.82 -2.38 -6.31
CA GLY A 40 1.46 -2.52 -6.83
C GLY A 40 1.30 -3.74 -7.75
N THR A 41 2.22 -3.95 -8.68
CA THR A 41 2.21 -5.11 -9.57
C THR A 41 2.38 -6.43 -8.82
N GLN A 42 3.24 -6.47 -7.79
CA GLN A 42 3.38 -7.64 -6.92
C GLN A 42 2.11 -7.92 -6.11
N ALA A 43 1.44 -6.88 -5.62
CA ALA A 43 0.18 -7.02 -4.91
C ALA A 43 -0.92 -7.59 -5.84
N LEU A 44 -1.00 -7.09 -7.06
CA LEU A 44 -1.93 -7.60 -8.07
C LEU A 44 -1.67 -9.07 -8.42
N ASP A 45 -0.39 -9.48 -8.50
CA ASP A 45 -0.02 -10.89 -8.73
C ASP A 45 -0.50 -11.80 -7.59
N ILE A 46 -0.45 -11.32 -6.34
CA ILE A 46 -1.00 -12.04 -5.17
C ILE A 46 -2.52 -12.13 -5.27
N VAL A 47 -3.21 -11.03 -5.58
CA VAL A 47 -4.67 -11.00 -5.74
C VAL A 47 -5.10 -11.94 -6.85
N LYS A 48 -4.39 -11.93 -8.00
CA LYS A 48 -4.64 -12.84 -9.13
C LYS A 48 -4.62 -14.31 -8.74
N ARG A 49 -3.69 -14.71 -7.85
CA ARG A 49 -3.54 -16.09 -7.35
C ARG A 49 -4.50 -16.45 -6.24
N ASN A 50 -5.22 -15.48 -5.67
CA ASN A 50 -6.11 -15.67 -4.51
C ASN A 50 -7.43 -14.91 -4.72
N ARG A 51 -8.07 -15.08 -5.88
CA ARG A 51 -9.31 -14.39 -6.25
C ARG A 51 -10.53 -14.81 -5.42
N ASP A 52 -10.45 -15.94 -4.76
CA ASP A 52 -11.42 -16.41 -3.76
C ASP A 52 -11.38 -15.61 -2.46
N ARG A 53 -10.29 -14.90 -2.21
CA ARG A 53 -10.04 -14.14 -0.97
C ARG A 53 -9.97 -12.64 -1.16
N PHE A 54 -9.59 -12.18 -2.35
CA PHE A 54 -9.34 -10.77 -2.63
C PHE A 54 -10.03 -10.28 -3.90
N ARG A 55 -10.54 -9.06 -3.82
CA ARG A 55 -11.06 -8.30 -4.96
C ARG A 55 -10.43 -6.92 -4.98
N ILE A 56 -10.16 -6.41 -6.17
CA ILE A 56 -9.72 -5.03 -6.36
C ILE A 56 -10.94 -4.13 -6.51
N SER A 57 -11.03 -3.10 -5.67
CA SER A 57 -12.08 -2.08 -5.76
C SER A 57 -11.59 -0.81 -6.45
N ALA A 58 -10.31 -0.44 -6.28
CA ALA A 58 -9.75 0.73 -6.93
C ALA A 58 -8.29 0.54 -7.32
N LEU A 59 -7.89 1.14 -8.45
CA LEU A 59 -6.52 1.19 -8.93
C LEU A 59 -6.11 2.63 -9.25
N THR A 60 -4.86 2.98 -8.96
CA THR A 60 -4.34 4.28 -9.39
C THR A 60 -2.97 4.13 -10.05
N CYS A 61 -2.69 4.97 -11.04
CA CYS A 61 -1.35 5.07 -11.60
C CYS A 61 -0.93 6.53 -11.84
N GLY A 62 0.37 6.73 -12.09
CA GLY A 62 0.89 7.98 -12.63
C GLY A 62 0.75 8.01 -14.16
N ARG A 63 1.86 7.73 -14.85
CA ARG A 63 1.95 7.85 -16.32
C ARG A 63 1.88 6.53 -17.09
N GLN A 64 1.85 5.39 -16.41
CA GLN A 64 1.86 4.08 -17.07
C GLN A 64 0.43 3.61 -17.37
N THR A 65 -0.28 4.35 -18.21
CA THR A 65 -1.69 4.12 -18.55
C THR A 65 -1.91 2.84 -19.32
N GLU A 66 -1.00 2.44 -20.21
CA GLU A 66 -1.09 1.18 -20.94
C GLU A 66 -1.13 -0.05 -20.02
N LEU A 67 -0.27 -0.06 -18.98
CA LEU A 67 -0.30 -1.13 -17.97
C LEU A 67 -1.57 -1.06 -17.12
N LEU A 68 -2.03 0.15 -16.80
CA LEU A 68 -3.29 0.33 -16.05
C LEU A 68 -4.48 -0.22 -16.84
N VAL A 69 -4.57 0.00 -18.15
CA VAL A 69 -5.62 -0.57 -19.03
C VAL A 69 -5.67 -2.08 -18.91
N GLN A 70 -4.51 -2.75 -18.95
CA GLN A 70 -4.43 -4.21 -18.77
C GLN A 70 -4.95 -4.62 -17.38
N GLN A 71 -4.58 -3.86 -16.33
CA GLN A 71 -5.04 -4.11 -14.96
C GLN A 71 -6.55 -3.88 -14.82
N ILE A 72 -7.11 -2.84 -15.45
CA ILE A 72 -8.57 -2.59 -15.43
C ILE A 72 -9.32 -3.74 -16.09
N ARG A 73 -8.88 -4.20 -17.26
CA ARG A 73 -9.50 -5.34 -17.96
C ARG A 73 -9.45 -6.62 -17.14
N GLU A 74 -8.34 -6.87 -16.42
CA GLU A 74 -8.14 -8.09 -15.63
C GLU A 74 -8.89 -8.08 -14.30
N PHE A 75 -8.85 -6.97 -13.55
CA PHE A 75 -9.37 -6.89 -12.18
C PHE A 75 -10.70 -6.19 -12.05
N GLN A 76 -11.15 -5.48 -13.09
CA GLN A 76 -12.45 -4.78 -13.15
C GLN A 76 -12.74 -3.92 -11.91
N PRO A 77 -11.86 -2.96 -11.55
CA PRO A 77 -12.08 -2.07 -10.42
C PRO A 77 -13.28 -1.16 -10.67
N GLU A 78 -13.95 -0.77 -9.59
CA GLU A 78 -15.06 0.19 -9.64
C GLU A 78 -14.55 1.62 -9.83
N ILE A 79 -13.36 1.93 -9.27
CA ILE A 79 -12.76 3.27 -9.30
C ILE A 79 -11.34 3.18 -9.85
N VAL A 80 -10.98 4.16 -10.68
CA VAL A 80 -9.62 4.33 -11.20
C VAL A 80 -9.20 5.79 -11.08
N CYS A 81 -7.91 6.04 -10.80
CA CYS A 81 -7.36 7.38 -10.82
C CYS A 81 -6.03 7.42 -11.56
N VAL A 82 -5.88 8.43 -12.41
CA VAL A 82 -4.67 8.73 -13.20
C VAL A 82 -4.11 10.11 -12.86
N GLU A 83 -2.90 10.40 -13.33
CA GLU A 83 -2.26 11.69 -13.03
C GLU A 83 -2.84 12.84 -13.88
N ARG A 84 -3.14 12.59 -15.17
CA ARG A 84 -3.56 13.61 -16.13
C ARG A 84 -5.03 13.48 -16.49
N GLU A 85 -5.66 14.62 -16.76
CA GLU A 85 -7.06 14.70 -17.19
C GLU A 85 -7.28 14.05 -18.55
N GLU A 86 -6.34 14.24 -19.48
CA GLU A 86 -6.41 13.66 -20.82
C GLU A 86 -6.49 12.13 -20.76
N ASP A 87 -5.63 11.52 -19.94
CA ASP A 87 -5.65 10.06 -19.71
C ASP A 87 -7.00 9.59 -19.11
N ALA A 88 -7.59 10.41 -18.24
CA ALA A 88 -8.89 10.08 -17.63
C ALA A 88 -10.04 10.11 -18.65
N ILE A 89 -10.01 11.07 -19.59
CA ILE A 89 -11.00 11.16 -20.67
C ILE A 89 -10.92 9.94 -21.56
N GLU A 90 -9.73 9.56 -22.03
CA GLU A 90 -9.52 8.38 -22.88
C GLU A 90 -9.99 7.09 -22.17
N LEU A 91 -9.62 6.94 -20.89
CA LEU A 91 -10.05 5.79 -20.11
C LEU A 91 -11.56 5.74 -19.89
N LYS A 92 -12.24 6.88 -19.75
CA LYS A 92 -13.68 6.93 -19.56
C LYS A 92 -14.44 6.48 -20.81
N GLU A 93 -13.93 6.80 -22.00
CA GLU A 93 -14.47 6.29 -23.26
C GLU A 93 -14.34 4.78 -23.36
N GLU A 94 -13.18 4.21 -22.98
CA GLU A 94 -12.93 2.77 -23.04
C GLU A 94 -13.65 1.99 -21.93
N PHE A 95 -13.76 2.57 -20.73
CA PHE A 95 -14.35 1.95 -19.53
C PHE A 95 -15.53 2.75 -18.97
N PRO A 96 -16.67 2.86 -19.67
CA PRO A 96 -17.79 3.73 -19.29
C PRO A 96 -18.45 3.38 -17.95
N LYS A 97 -18.27 2.15 -17.46
CA LYS A 97 -18.81 1.68 -16.18
C LYS A 97 -17.90 1.93 -14.98
N THR A 98 -16.64 2.32 -15.22
CA THR A 98 -15.67 2.60 -14.16
C THR A 98 -15.70 4.08 -13.84
N ASP A 99 -15.66 4.44 -12.57
CA ASP A 99 -15.50 5.82 -12.13
C ASP A 99 -14.05 6.23 -12.28
N ILE A 100 -13.79 7.22 -13.13
CA ILE A 100 -12.44 7.68 -13.45
C ILE A 100 -12.20 9.06 -12.83
N PHE A 101 -11.17 9.14 -12.00
CA PHE A 101 -10.68 10.38 -11.40
C PHE A 101 -9.28 10.73 -11.91
N TRP A 102 -8.83 11.97 -11.70
CA TRP A 102 -7.49 12.40 -12.06
C TRP A 102 -6.88 13.39 -11.06
N GLY A 103 -5.55 13.51 -11.13
CA GLY A 103 -4.79 14.49 -10.37
C GLY A 103 -4.78 14.22 -8.85
N LYS A 104 -4.27 15.18 -8.11
CA LYS A 104 -4.12 15.08 -6.65
C LYS A 104 -5.46 14.93 -5.92
N GLN A 105 -6.46 15.67 -6.36
CA GLN A 105 -7.78 15.61 -5.74
C GLN A 105 -8.46 14.28 -6.03
N GLY A 106 -8.38 13.80 -7.28
CA GLY A 106 -8.88 12.49 -7.68
C GLY A 106 -8.23 11.35 -6.90
N LEU A 107 -6.93 11.44 -6.65
CA LEU A 107 -6.22 10.45 -5.85
C LEU A 107 -6.73 10.38 -4.40
N LYS A 108 -7.02 11.52 -3.76
CA LYS A 108 -7.61 11.59 -2.42
C LYS A 108 -9.04 11.04 -2.41
N GLN A 109 -9.82 11.41 -3.42
CA GLN A 109 -11.19 10.90 -3.57
C GLN A 109 -11.19 9.38 -3.75
N THR A 110 -10.34 8.84 -4.61
CA THR A 110 -10.20 7.40 -4.80
C THR A 110 -9.88 6.68 -3.50
N ALA A 111 -8.96 7.21 -2.70
CA ALA A 111 -8.59 6.62 -1.42
C ALA A 111 -9.73 6.65 -0.38
N ALA A 112 -10.62 7.64 -0.44
CA ALA A 112 -11.75 7.79 0.48
C ALA A 112 -13.01 7.06 0.00
N LEU A 113 -13.32 7.14 -1.29
CA LEU A 113 -14.59 6.66 -1.86
C LEU A 113 -14.56 5.16 -2.21
N ALA A 114 -13.38 4.57 -2.41
CA ALA A 114 -13.27 3.16 -2.75
C ALA A 114 -13.98 2.30 -1.69
N ASP A 115 -14.94 1.49 -2.13
CA ASP A 115 -15.56 0.48 -1.27
C ASP A 115 -14.57 -0.66 -1.03
N CYS A 116 -13.72 -0.48 -0.01
CA CYS A 116 -12.66 -1.43 0.32
C CYS A 116 -12.48 -1.58 1.82
N ASP A 117 -11.97 -2.73 2.22
CA ASP A 117 -11.55 -3.01 3.60
C ASP A 117 -10.19 -2.37 3.89
N MET A 118 -9.36 -2.21 2.85
CA MET A 118 -7.98 -1.78 2.97
C MET A 118 -7.50 -0.99 1.76
N VAL A 119 -6.66 0.00 2.03
CA VAL A 119 -5.92 0.75 1.02
C VAL A 119 -4.44 0.37 1.09
N LEU A 120 -3.89 -0.21 0.03
CA LEU A 120 -2.45 -0.37 -0.15
C LEU A 120 -1.87 0.92 -0.72
N ASN A 121 -1.08 1.64 0.09
CA ASN A 121 -0.33 2.80 -0.38
C ASN A 121 1.06 2.36 -0.87
N ALA A 122 1.20 2.24 -2.20
CA ALA A 122 2.45 1.92 -2.91
C ALA A 122 2.97 3.11 -3.75
N LEU A 123 2.55 4.33 -3.40
CA LEU A 123 3.03 5.55 -4.01
C LEU A 123 4.48 5.85 -3.58
N VAL A 124 5.17 6.71 -4.33
CA VAL A 124 6.54 7.12 -4.03
C VAL A 124 6.56 8.54 -3.47
N GLY A 125 7.38 8.77 -2.45
CA GLY A 125 7.62 10.09 -1.84
C GLY A 125 6.39 10.63 -1.10
N MET A 126 6.31 11.95 -0.99
CA MET A 126 5.27 12.66 -0.22
C MET A 126 3.85 12.56 -0.79
N ARG A 127 3.71 12.08 -2.02
CA ARG A 127 2.40 11.92 -2.69
C ARG A 127 1.44 10.99 -1.92
N GLY A 128 1.97 10.10 -1.08
CA GLY A 128 1.20 9.14 -0.31
C GLY A 128 0.53 9.70 0.94
N LEU A 129 0.97 10.84 1.48
CA LEU A 129 0.51 11.34 2.79
C LEU A 129 -0.98 11.72 2.79
N GLU A 130 -1.40 12.61 1.91
CA GLU A 130 -2.78 13.08 1.86
C GLU A 130 -3.79 11.97 1.54
N PRO A 131 -3.55 11.08 0.54
CA PRO A 131 -4.42 9.94 0.29
C PRO A 131 -4.50 8.97 1.48
N THR A 132 -3.39 8.73 2.19
CA THR A 132 -3.41 7.91 3.42
C THR A 132 -4.33 8.50 4.48
N LEU A 133 -4.23 9.81 4.74
CA LEU A 133 -5.11 10.49 5.69
C LEU A 133 -6.57 10.46 5.23
N SER A 134 -6.83 10.56 3.92
CA SER A 134 -8.18 10.45 3.36
C SER A 134 -8.78 9.06 3.58
N ALA A 135 -7.99 8.00 3.34
CA ALA A 135 -8.40 6.62 3.57
C ALA A 135 -8.66 6.33 5.06
N ILE A 136 -7.79 6.80 5.96
CA ILE A 136 -7.96 6.65 7.42
C ILE A 136 -9.27 7.29 7.88
N ARG A 137 -9.54 8.53 7.45
CA ARG A 137 -10.78 9.24 7.81
C ARG A 137 -12.03 8.59 7.24
N ALA A 138 -11.89 7.84 6.16
CA ALA A 138 -12.97 7.04 5.57
C ALA A 138 -13.12 5.65 6.21
N GLY A 139 -12.39 5.34 7.27
CA GLY A 139 -12.50 4.09 8.00
C GLY A 139 -11.81 2.89 7.31
N ARG A 140 -10.75 3.13 6.53
CA ARG A 140 -10.05 2.06 5.79
C ARG A 140 -8.73 1.70 6.45
N ASP A 141 -8.48 0.41 6.67
CA ASP A 141 -7.16 -0.08 7.09
C ASP A 141 -6.09 0.28 6.04
N ILE A 142 -4.88 0.50 6.48
CA ILE A 142 -3.78 0.92 5.61
C ILE A 142 -2.70 -0.16 5.55
N ALA A 143 -2.41 -0.68 4.36
CA ALA A 143 -1.19 -1.40 4.06
C ALA A 143 -0.17 -0.39 3.51
N LEU A 144 0.86 -0.05 4.31
CA LEU A 144 1.76 1.05 4.02
C LEU A 144 3.10 0.56 3.49
N ALA A 145 3.33 0.75 2.17
CA ALA A 145 4.62 0.53 1.53
C ALA A 145 5.43 1.83 1.37
N ASN A 146 4.76 2.98 1.47
CA ASN A 146 5.35 4.32 1.38
C ASN A 146 5.82 4.76 2.76
N LYS A 147 7.10 4.48 3.11
CA LYS A 147 7.69 4.88 4.38
C LYS A 147 7.84 6.39 4.55
N GLU A 148 7.96 7.13 3.46
CA GLU A 148 8.06 8.59 3.47
C GLU A 148 6.82 9.24 4.09
N THR A 149 5.67 8.60 4.00
CA THR A 149 4.43 9.03 4.68
C THR A 149 4.61 9.11 6.20
N LEU A 150 5.28 8.12 6.82
CA LEU A 150 5.54 8.14 8.26
C LEU A 150 6.76 9.00 8.63
N VAL A 151 7.77 9.09 7.76
CA VAL A 151 8.93 9.95 8.00
C VAL A 151 8.52 11.42 8.06
N ALA A 152 7.64 11.85 7.18
CA ALA A 152 7.24 13.25 7.07
C ALA A 152 5.99 13.61 7.88
N GLY A 153 5.07 12.69 8.05
CA GLY A 153 3.76 12.92 8.68
C GLY A 153 3.37 11.89 9.73
N GLY A 154 4.34 11.16 10.29
CA GLY A 154 4.07 10.01 11.17
C GLY A 154 3.18 10.36 12.36
N GLU A 155 3.43 11.47 13.03
CA GLU A 155 2.61 11.92 14.17
C GLU A 155 1.15 12.14 13.75
N ILE A 156 0.93 12.85 12.64
CA ILE A 156 -0.42 13.15 12.12
C ILE A 156 -1.12 11.87 11.67
N VAL A 157 -0.40 10.98 10.98
CA VAL A 157 -0.93 9.72 10.46
C VAL A 157 -1.28 8.77 11.61
N MET A 158 -0.39 8.59 12.60
CA MET A 158 -0.61 7.71 13.73
C MET A 158 -1.73 8.22 14.63
N LYS A 159 -1.81 9.54 14.84
CA LYS A 159 -2.92 10.17 15.56
C LYS A 159 -4.25 9.91 14.84
N ALA A 160 -4.32 10.20 13.54
CA ALA A 160 -5.53 9.96 12.76
C ALA A 160 -5.94 8.48 12.77
N ALA A 161 -4.99 7.56 12.65
CA ALA A 161 -5.24 6.12 12.70
C ALA A 161 -5.81 5.70 14.08
N SER A 162 -5.26 6.21 15.17
CA SER A 162 -5.74 5.94 16.52
C SER A 162 -7.15 6.50 16.75
N GLU A 163 -7.42 7.73 16.33
CA GLU A 163 -8.74 8.39 16.48
C GLU A 163 -9.85 7.70 15.67
N ASN A 164 -9.50 7.04 14.57
CA ASN A 164 -10.45 6.33 13.72
C ASN A 164 -10.41 4.79 13.89
N GLU A 165 -9.65 4.28 14.86
CA GLU A 165 -9.46 2.84 15.12
C GLU A 165 -8.94 2.04 13.91
N ILE A 166 -8.11 2.67 13.07
CA ILE A 166 -7.56 2.12 11.84
C ILE A 166 -6.21 1.45 12.09
N ARG A 167 -6.01 0.27 11.51
CA ARG A 167 -4.74 -0.45 11.55
C ARG A 167 -3.82 0.03 10.44
N ILE A 168 -2.55 0.29 10.80
CA ILE A 168 -1.47 0.53 9.82
C ILE A 168 -0.59 -0.72 9.79
N ILE A 169 -0.57 -1.40 8.65
CA ILE A 169 0.19 -2.62 8.43
C ILE A 169 1.38 -2.30 7.53
N PRO A 170 2.62 -2.47 8.01
CA PRO A 170 3.79 -2.18 7.21
C PRO A 170 4.00 -3.21 6.10
N VAL A 171 4.31 -2.73 4.90
CA VAL A 171 4.62 -3.55 3.72
C VAL A 171 6.08 -3.43 3.30
N ASP A 172 6.80 -2.40 3.76
CA ASP A 172 8.25 -2.33 3.55
C ASP A 172 9.01 -3.39 4.35
N SER A 173 10.24 -3.71 3.93
CA SER A 173 10.98 -4.85 4.44
C SER A 173 11.36 -4.72 5.92
N GLU A 174 11.80 -3.55 6.33
CA GLU A 174 12.33 -3.29 7.65
C GLU A 174 11.23 -3.26 8.71
N HIS A 175 10.20 -2.45 8.49
CA HIS A 175 9.09 -2.36 9.44
C HIS A 175 8.25 -3.64 9.46
N SER A 176 8.05 -4.29 8.30
CA SER A 176 7.32 -5.56 8.22
C SER A 176 8.05 -6.67 8.99
N ALA A 177 9.38 -6.71 8.97
CA ALA A 177 10.15 -7.69 9.72
C ALA A 177 9.97 -7.52 11.24
N ILE A 178 10.01 -6.27 11.74
CA ILE A 178 9.75 -5.98 13.17
C ILE A 178 8.30 -6.34 13.51
N PHE A 179 7.35 -5.89 12.71
CA PHE A 179 5.93 -6.15 12.92
C PHE A 179 5.64 -7.66 13.02
N GLN A 180 6.21 -8.46 12.12
CA GLN A 180 6.07 -9.92 12.14
C GLN A 180 6.74 -10.57 13.36
N ALA A 181 7.93 -10.09 13.75
CA ALA A 181 8.62 -10.62 14.93
C ALA A 181 7.85 -10.37 16.23
N LEU A 182 7.03 -9.32 16.26
CA LEU A 182 6.19 -8.96 17.41
C LEU A 182 4.83 -9.69 17.41
N GLN A 183 4.41 -10.28 16.28
CA GLN A 183 3.15 -11.06 16.22
C GLN A 183 3.25 -12.28 17.13
N GLY A 184 2.19 -12.52 17.90
CA GLY A 184 2.14 -13.65 18.83
C GLY A 184 2.83 -13.42 20.18
N ASN A 185 3.54 -12.30 20.35
CA ASN A 185 4.22 -11.95 21.61
C ASN A 185 3.47 -10.85 22.38
N GLN A 186 2.16 -10.81 22.27
CA GLN A 186 1.32 -9.84 22.97
C GLN A 186 1.44 -10.04 24.49
N GLY A 187 1.81 -8.96 25.20
CA GLY A 187 1.96 -8.97 26.66
C GLY A 187 3.36 -9.38 27.17
N GLN A 188 4.31 -9.69 26.30
CA GLN A 188 5.69 -9.91 26.72
C GLN A 188 6.50 -8.59 26.65
N GLU A 189 7.37 -8.38 27.64
CA GLU A 189 8.26 -7.21 27.65
C GLU A 189 9.32 -7.34 26.55
N ILE A 190 9.41 -6.32 25.70
CA ILE A 190 10.46 -6.23 24.67
C ILE A 190 11.71 -5.68 25.32
N ARG A 191 12.73 -6.52 25.51
CA ARG A 191 13.99 -6.10 26.06
C ARG A 191 14.81 -5.21 25.12
N ARG A 192 14.80 -5.54 23.82
CA ARG A 192 15.62 -4.83 22.82
C ARG A 192 15.13 -5.10 21.39
N ILE A 193 15.12 -4.06 20.57
CA ILE A 193 14.94 -4.17 19.12
C ILE A 193 16.31 -3.98 18.45
N ILE A 194 16.70 -4.92 17.58
CA ILE A 194 17.93 -4.82 16.78
C ILE A 194 17.49 -4.65 15.33
N LEU A 195 17.67 -3.42 14.82
CA LEU A 195 17.35 -3.11 13.43
C LEU A 195 18.61 -3.23 12.58
N THR A 196 18.58 -4.13 11.60
CA THR A 196 19.65 -4.25 10.59
C THR A 196 19.33 -3.34 9.42
N ALA A 197 20.33 -2.63 8.92
CA ALA A 197 20.19 -1.73 7.78
C ALA A 197 21.39 -1.85 6.83
N SER A 198 21.21 -1.42 5.58
CA SER A 198 22.26 -1.47 4.56
C SER A 198 23.39 -0.46 4.78
N GLY A 199 23.19 0.50 5.71
CA GLY A 199 24.14 1.61 5.99
C GLY A 199 23.89 2.86 5.15
N GLY A 200 23.01 2.78 4.13
CA GLY A 200 22.64 3.95 3.31
C GLY A 200 23.85 4.70 2.72
N PRO A 201 23.81 6.05 2.69
CA PRO A 201 24.89 6.88 2.16
C PRO A 201 26.18 6.81 2.97
N PHE A 202 26.11 6.34 4.22
CA PHE A 202 27.26 6.23 5.12
C PHE A 202 27.95 4.86 5.09
N ARG A 203 27.51 3.97 4.20
CA ARG A 203 28.10 2.64 4.07
C ARG A 203 29.59 2.72 3.75
N GLY A 204 30.41 2.12 4.62
CA GLY A 204 31.87 2.12 4.48
C GLY A 204 32.55 3.31 5.15
N TYR A 205 31.85 4.24 5.78
CA TYR A 205 32.44 5.33 6.53
C TYR A 205 33.03 4.82 7.86
N THR A 206 34.17 5.38 8.22
CA THR A 206 34.77 5.18 9.54
C THR A 206 34.11 6.10 10.57
N LEU A 207 34.24 5.80 11.86
CA LEU A 207 33.71 6.65 12.94
C LEU A 207 34.22 8.09 12.85
N SER A 208 35.49 8.29 12.46
CA SER A 208 36.09 9.63 12.26
C SER A 208 35.49 10.41 11.09
N GLN A 209 34.93 9.73 10.10
CA GLN A 209 34.23 10.35 8.96
C GLN A 209 32.77 10.69 9.29
N LEU A 210 32.15 9.96 10.23
CA LEU A 210 30.78 10.19 10.67
C LEU A 210 30.68 11.33 11.70
N SER A 211 31.80 11.74 12.32
CA SER A 211 31.85 12.81 13.32
C SER A 211 32.09 14.19 12.72
N ARG A 212 32.10 14.33 11.42
CA ARG A 212 32.21 15.59 10.67
C ARG A 212 30.87 15.95 10.06
#